data_9c0c5321b13827b01aa842a2f86caee2
#
_entry.id   9c0c5321b13827b01aa842a2f86caee2
#
_cell.length_a   1.000
_cell.length_b   1.000
_cell.length_c   1.000
_cell.angle_alpha   90.00
_cell.angle_beta   90.00
_cell.angle_gamma   90.00
#
_symmetry.space_group_name_H-M   'P 1'
#
loop_
_entity.id
_entity.type
_entity.pdbx_description
1 polymer ?
#
loop_
_entity_poly.entity_id
_entity_poly.type
_entity_poly.pdbx_seq_one_letter_code
_entity_poly.pdbx_strand_id
1 'polypeptide(L)'
;GLYRQLLRRGVSEYLTTPFDPHHLTETLVGVCAGPDNGRQGRLISFIGANGGAGSTLIANNVAWQLGKIFNDEVTLVDLDLASGTVGLDFNLESPQTVAQALAQADRLDDQMLERFPVHYNDNLALITSPSDCGTPAEIDPAALDAFIAVLRRNTAWVVLDLPRQWTGWVRHALDASDEIVVDRKSTRLN
;
A
#
# COMPACT_ATOMS: atom_id res chain seq x y z
N GLY A 1 4.30 -8.46 -28.55
CA GLY A 1 3.02 -8.21 -27.88
C GLY A 1 3.19 -7.25 -26.71
N LEU A 2 2.06 -6.73 -26.21
CA LEU A 2 1.97 -5.73 -25.13
C LEU A 2 2.77 -6.13 -23.86
N TYR A 3 2.66 -7.39 -23.45
CA TYR A 3 3.39 -7.95 -22.31
C TYR A 3 4.90 -7.66 -22.35
N ARG A 4 5.57 -7.97 -23.47
CA ARG A 4 7.02 -7.71 -23.62
C ARG A 4 7.37 -6.23 -23.62
N GLN A 5 6.45 -5.36 -24.06
CA GLN A 5 6.68 -3.92 -24.05
C GLN A 5 6.57 -3.37 -22.63
N LEU A 6 5.65 -3.88 -21.81
CA LEU A 6 5.46 -3.50 -20.42
C LEU A 6 6.67 -3.91 -19.58
N LEU A 7 7.13 -5.15 -19.70
CA LEU A 7 8.34 -5.62 -19.00
C LEU A 7 9.59 -4.78 -19.35
N ARG A 8 9.75 -4.36 -20.61
CA ARG A 8 10.86 -3.47 -21.02
C ARG A 8 10.75 -2.06 -20.45
N ARG A 9 9.58 -1.65 -19.96
CA ARG A 9 9.33 -0.35 -19.33
C ARG A 9 9.37 -0.41 -17.81
N GLY A 10 9.84 -1.52 -17.22
CA GLY A 10 10.00 -1.68 -15.79
C GLY A 10 8.77 -2.25 -15.07
N VAL A 11 7.77 -2.76 -15.80
CA VAL A 11 6.67 -3.51 -15.19
C VAL A 11 7.19 -4.90 -14.84
N SER A 12 7.13 -5.28 -13.57
CA SER A 12 7.66 -6.55 -13.08
C SER A 12 6.82 -7.74 -13.55
N GLU A 13 5.48 -7.62 -13.53
CA GLU A 13 4.58 -8.68 -13.98
C GLU A 13 3.21 -8.11 -14.39
N TYR A 14 2.45 -8.87 -15.17
CA TYR A 14 1.13 -8.49 -15.68
C TYR A 14 0.12 -9.63 -15.50
N LEU A 15 -0.90 -9.39 -14.70
CA LEU A 15 -1.97 -10.35 -14.46
C LEU A 15 -3.28 -9.90 -15.14
N THR A 16 -4.01 -10.85 -15.69
CA THR A 16 -5.34 -10.62 -16.31
C THR A 16 -6.43 -11.22 -15.45
N THR A 17 -7.53 -10.51 -15.30
CA THR A 17 -8.72 -11.04 -14.61
C THR A 17 -9.55 -11.96 -15.53
N PRO A 18 -10.19 -13.01 -15.02
CA PRO A 18 -10.08 -13.50 -13.65
C PRO A 18 -8.73 -14.18 -13.40
N PHE A 19 -8.09 -13.90 -12.28
CA PHE A 19 -6.86 -14.57 -11.84
C PHE A 19 -7.14 -15.42 -10.58
N ASP A 20 -6.38 -16.48 -10.44
CA ASP A 20 -6.37 -17.26 -9.22
C ASP A 20 -5.68 -16.47 -8.12
N PRO A 21 -6.29 -16.30 -6.92
CA PRO A 21 -5.66 -15.67 -5.78
C PRO A 21 -4.28 -16.26 -5.43
N HIS A 22 -4.11 -17.56 -5.63
CA HIS A 22 -2.83 -18.24 -5.43
C HIS A 22 -1.78 -17.74 -6.39
N HIS A 23 -2.11 -17.61 -7.67
CA HIS A 23 -1.21 -17.11 -8.71
C HIS A 23 -0.81 -15.64 -8.46
N LEU A 24 -1.76 -14.80 -8.00
CA LEU A 24 -1.44 -13.43 -7.57
C LEU A 24 -0.39 -13.43 -6.45
N THR A 25 -0.62 -14.26 -5.43
CA THR A 25 0.28 -14.35 -4.28
C THR A 25 1.67 -14.83 -4.68
N GLU A 26 1.76 -15.90 -5.50
CA GLU A 26 3.04 -16.42 -6.00
C GLU A 26 3.80 -15.38 -6.83
N THR A 27 3.08 -14.67 -7.70
CA THR A 27 3.67 -13.61 -8.53
C THR A 27 4.25 -12.49 -7.66
N LEU A 28 3.48 -12.02 -6.68
CA LEU A 28 3.94 -10.97 -5.76
C LEU A 28 5.09 -11.43 -4.89
N VAL A 29 5.04 -12.65 -4.35
CA VAL A 29 6.16 -13.26 -3.62
C VAL A 29 7.40 -13.33 -4.50
N GLY A 30 7.28 -13.74 -5.76
CA GLY A 30 8.40 -13.81 -6.71
C GLY A 30 9.01 -12.44 -7.01
N VAL A 31 8.17 -11.42 -7.18
CA VAL A 31 8.60 -10.04 -7.40
C VAL A 31 9.26 -9.47 -6.14
N CYS A 32 8.70 -9.75 -4.98
CA CYS A 32 9.20 -9.26 -3.70
C CYS A 32 10.45 -10.00 -3.18
N ALA A 33 10.71 -11.23 -3.63
CA ALA A 33 11.89 -12.01 -3.22
C ALA A 33 13.22 -11.57 -3.86
N GLY A 34 13.25 -10.41 -4.53
CA GLY A 34 14.47 -9.82 -5.12
C GLY A 34 15.58 -9.59 -4.07
N PRO A 35 16.83 -9.33 -4.50
CA PRO A 35 17.99 -9.30 -3.62
C PRO A 35 17.82 -8.30 -2.48
N ASP A 36 17.99 -8.82 -1.27
CA ASP A 36 17.95 -8.11 0.00
C ASP A 36 19.02 -7.00 0.03
N ASN A 37 18.59 -5.75 -0.18
CA ASN A 37 19.43 -4.57 -0.07
C ASN A 37 19.32 -3.96 1.35
N GLY A 38 19.68 -4.78 2.35
CA GLY A 38 20.04 -4.36 3.70
C GLY A 38 19.09 -3.42 4.45
N ARG A 39 18.29 -3.94 5.35
CA ARG A 39 17.65 -3.28 6.52
C ARG A 39 16.60 -2.17 6.30
N GLN A 40 16.15 -1.88 5.10
CA GLN A 40 14.94 -1.08 4.89
C GLN A 40 13.78 -1.97 4.44
N GLY A 41 12.64 -1.83 5.08
CA GLY A 41 11.41 -2.52 4.68
C GLY A 41 11.05 -2.22 3.23
N ARG A 42 10.47 -3.19 2.52
CA ARG A 42 10.03 -3.03 1.13
C ARG A 42 8.72 -2.27 1.05
N LEU A 43 8.62 -1.35 0.11
CA LEU A 43 7.46 -0.51 -0.13
C LEU A 43 6.71 -0.96 -1.38
N ILE A 44 5.46 -1.38 -1.19
CA ILE A 44 4.58 -1.82 -2.28
C ILE A 44 3.37 -0.89 -2.32
N SER A 45 3.13 -0.24 -3.45
CA SER A 45 1.97 0.63 -3.64
C SER A 45 0.92 -0.01 -4.53
N PHE A 46 -0.34 0.10 -4.11
CA PHE A 46 -1.51 -0.35 -4.84
C PHE A 46 -2.31 0.85 -5.33
N ILE A 47 -2.69 0.84 -6.60
CA ILE A 47 -3.53 1.88 -7.20
C ILE A 47 -4.51 1.29 -8.20
N GLY A 48 -5.75 1.77 -8.19
CA GLY A 48 -6.76 1.40 -9.17
C GLY A 48 -6.69 2.25 -10.43
N ALA A 49 -6.61 1.65 -11.61
CA ALA A 49 -6.72 2.36 -12.88
C ALA A 49 -8.15 2.90 -13.11
N ASN A 50 -9.16 2.25 -12.53
CA ASN A 50 -10.57 2.64 -12.63
C ASN A 50 -11.23 2.58 -11.25
N GLY A 51 -12.29 3.41 -11.03
CA GLY A 51 -13.08 3.35 -9.80
C GLY A 51 -13.75 1.99 -9.63
N GLY A 52 -13.72 1.45 -8.40
CA GLY A 52 -14.31 0.15 -8.09
C GLY A 52 -13.59 -1.04 -8.75
N ALA A 53 -12.31 -0.88 -9.11
CA ALA A 53 -11.49 -1.97 -9.62
C ALA A 53 -11.25 -3.04 -8.53
N GLY A 54 -11.04 -2.64 -7.29
CA GLY A 54 -10.81 -3.52 -6.14
C GLY A 54 -9.38 -3.44 -5.59
N SER A 55 -8.65 -2.36 -5.93
CA SER A 55 -7.25 -2.17 -5.48
C SER A 55 -7.08 -2.30 -3.97
N THR A 56 -7.96 -1.68 -3.19
CA THR A 56 -7.97 -1.80 -1.72
C THR A 56 -8.14 -3.25 -1.27
N LEU A 57 -9.07 -4.00 -1.87
CA LEU A 57 -9.27 -5.41 -1.53
C LEU A 57 -8.02 -6.24 -1.85
N ILE A 58 -7.35 -5.95 -2.96
CA ILE A 58 -6.10 -6.63 -3.32
C ILE A 58 -5.00 -6.25 -2.33
N ALA A 59 -4.84 -4.96 -2.01
CA ALA A 59 -3.87 -4.48 -1.02
C ALA A 59 -4.05 -5.17 0.34
N ASN A 60 -5.30 -5.23 0.83
CA ASN A 60 -5.67 -5.89 2.09
C ASN A 60 -5.25 -7.38 2.10
N ASN A 61 -5.60 -8.11 1.04
CA ASN A 61 -5.28 -9.54 0.94
C ASN A 61 -3.77 -9.78 0.80
N VAL A 62 -3.08 -8.94 0.03
CA VAL A 62 -1.62 -9.06 -0.14
C VAL A 62 -0.90 -8.76 1.17
N ALA A 63 -1.26 -7.68 1.86
CA ALA A 63 -0.66 -7.35 3.16
C ALA A 63 -0.83 -8.52 4.16
N TRP A 64 -2.04 -9.09 4.24
CA TRP A 64 -2.30 -10.24 5.10
C TRP A 64 -1.47 -11.47 4.70
N GLN A 65 -1.37 -11.76 3.40
CA GLN A 65 -0.61 -12.92 2.91
C GLN A 65 0.90 -12.74 3.07
N LEU A 66 1.45 -11.54 2.90
CA LEU A 66 2.87 -11.26 3.14
C LEU A 66 3.25 -11.60 4.58
N GLY A 67 2.49 -11.11 5.56
CA GLY A 67 2.72 -11.44 6.98
C GLY A 67 2.65 -12.95 7.26
N LYS A 68 1.69 -13.65 6.63
CA LYS A 68 1.52 -15.09 6.81
C LYS A 68 2.62 -15.93 6.15
N ILE A 69 3.06 -15.56 4.94
CA ILE A 69 4.03 -16.35 4.17
C ILE A 69 5.45 -16.15 4.69
N PHE A 70 5.85 -14.89 4.92
CA PHE A 70 7.19 -14.56 5.35
C PHE A 70 7.36 -14.60 6.87
N ASN A 71 6.26 -14.61 7.62
CA ASN A 71 6.25 -14.47 9.08
C ASN A 71 6.97 -13.20 9.56
N ASP A 72 6.88 -12.14 8.73
CA ASP A 72 7.47 -10.82 8.95
C ASP A 72 6.38 -9.80 9.29
N GLU A 73 6.79 -8.68 9.88
CA GLU A 73 5.91 -7.56 10.15
C GLU A 73 5.53 -6.81 8.87
N VAL A 74 4.23 -6.59 8.69
CA VAL A 74 3.63 -5.86 7.58
C VAL A 74 2.84 -4.68 8.14
N THR A 75 3.06 -3.49 7.63
CA THR A 75 2.19 -2.33 7.89
C THR A 75 1.43 -1.97 6.62
N LEU A 76 0.11 -2.07 6.67
CA LEU A 76 -0.80 -1.60 5.63
C LEU A 76 -1.26 -0.20 5.95
N VAL A 77 -1.07 0.72 5.03
CA VAL A 77 -1.40 2.15 5.19
C VAL A 77 -2.47 2.54 4.17
N ASP A 78 -3.58 3.05 4.66
CA ASP A 78 -4.65 3.61 3.84
C ASP A 78 -4.41 5.10 3.61
N LEU A 79 -3.96 5.43 2.40
CA LEU A 79 -3.72 6.83 1.98
C LEU A 79 -4.90 7.45 1.21
N ASP A 80 -6.03 6.74 1.07
CA ASP A 80 -7.26 7.37 0.58
C ASP A 80 -7.96 8.14 1.72
N LEU A 81 -7.45 9.34 2.00
CA LEU A 81 -7.90 10.18 3.12
C LEU A 81 -9.38 10.60 3.00
N ALA A 82 -9.95 10.52 1.82
CA ALA A 82 -11.32 10.96 1.56
C ALA A 82 -12.34 9.82 1.63
N SER A 83 -11.94 8.61 1.26
CA SER A 83 -12.86 7.48 1.09
C SER A 83 -12.23 6.12 1.39
N GLY A 84 -11.16 6.09 2.17
CA GLY A 84 -10.48 4.85 2.55
C GLY A 84 -11.39 3.91 3.33
N THR A 85 -11.25 2.61 3.08
CA THR A 85 -12.10 1.58 3.67
C THR A 85 -11.32 0.49 4.41
N VAL A 86 -9.99 0.58 4.48
CA VAL A 86 -9.17 -0.45 5.12
C VAL A 86 -9.63 -0.75 6.55
N GLY A 87 -9.88 0.28 7.36
CA GLY A 87 -10.39 0.10 8.72
C GLY A 87 -11.72 -0.67 8.76
N LEU A 88 -12.65 -0.35 7.85
CA LEU A 88 -13.94 -1.03 7.74
C LEU A 88 -13.77 -2.48 7.29
N ASP A 89 -12.91 -2.74 6.31
CA ASP A 89 -12.69 -4.09 5.76
C ASP A 89 -12.12 -5.06 6.81
N PHE A 90 -11.31 -4.55 7.74
CA PHE A 90 -10.78 -5.32 8.87
C PHE A 90 -11.62 -5.22 10.15
N ASN A 91 -12.72 -4.46 10.12
CA ASN A 91 -13.57 -4.18 11.29
C ASN A 91 -12.75 -3.65 12.49
N LEU A 92 -11.85 -2.70 12.20
CA LEU A 92 -11.00 -2.05 13.18
C LEU A 92 -11.24 -0.55 13.19
N GLU A 93 -11.32 0.01 14.38
CA GLU A 93 -11.31 1.46 14.60
C GLU A 93 -9.93 1.88 15.13
N SER A 94 -9.29 2.81 14.45
CA SER A 94 -8.01 3.36 14.88
C SER A 94 -8.24 4.65 15.68
N PRO A 95 -7.67 4.79 16.87
CA PRO A 95 -7.72 6.03 17.63
C PRO A 95 -6.91 7.16 16.98
N GLN A 96 -5.97 6.81 16.11
CA GLN A 96 -5.13 7.74 15.35
C GLN A 96 -5.06 7.33 13.89
N THR A 97 -5.14 8.32 13.00
CA THR A 97 -5.23 8.10 11.56
C THR A 97 -3.93 8.47 10.84
N VAL A 98 -3.78 8.01 9.60
CA VAL A 98 -2.65 8.38 8.76
C VAL A 98 -2.57 9.89 8.53
N ALA A 99 -3.71 10.60 8.47
CA ALA A 99 -3.72 12.06 8.34
C ALA A 99 -3.02 12.74 9.52
N GLN A 100 -3.23 12.23 10.74
CA GLN A 100 -2.55 12.75 11.94
C GLN A 100 -1.06 12.41 11.96
N ALA A 101 -0.67 11.23 11.44
CA ALA A 101 0.73 10.87 11.30
C ALA A 101 1.46 11.80 10.32
N LEU A 102 0.85 12.05 9.16
CA LEU A 102 1.38 12.95 8.13
C LEU A 102 1.48 14.41 8.62
N ALA A 103 0.49 14.87 9.38
CA ALA A 103 0.52 16.22 9.96
C ALA A 103 1.65 16.42 10.99
N GLN A 104 2.24 15.34 11.48
CA GLN A 104 3.31 15.33 12.47
C GLN A 104 4.61 14.73 11.93
N ALA A 105 4.71 14.53 10.61
CA ALA A 105 5.80 13.81 9.96
C ALA A 105 7.21 14.36 10.31
N ASP A 106 7.34 15.68 10.44
CA ASP A 106 8.61 16.34 10.83
C ASP A 106 9.12 15.92 12.22
N ARG A 107 8.23 15.43 13.08
CA ARG A 107 8.52 15.02 14.46
C ARG A 107 8.33 13.52 14.67
N LEU A 108 7.92 12.82 13.63
CA LEU A 108 7.62 11.40 13.70
C LEU A 108 8.93 10.62 13.86
N ASP A 109 9.12 10.06 15.03
CA ASP A 109 10.17 9.12 15.35
C ASP A 109 9.60 7.69 15.55
N ASP A 110 10.48 6.74 15.83
CA ASP A 110 10.09 5.34 16.00
C ASP A 110 9.12 5.16 17.19
N GLN A 111 9.28 5.92 18.30
CA GLN A 111 8.38 5.86 19.46
C GLN A 111 7.01 6.47 19.16
N MET A 112 6.96 7.54 18.38
CA MET A 112 5.69 8.13 17.97
C MET A 112 4.97 7.22 16.98
N LEU A 113 5.70 6.58 16.07
CA LEU A 113 5.10 5.67 15.11
C LEU A 113 4.29 4.57 15.79
N GLU A 114 4.77 4.00 16.89
CA GLU A 114 4.10 2.91 17.63
C GLU A 114 2.64 3.22 18.06
N ARG A 115 2.24 4.49 18.04
CA ARG A 115 0.90 4.93 18.44
C ARG A 115 -0.15 4.87 17.34
N PHE A 116 0.28 4.80 16.08
CA PHE A 116 -0.61 4.88 14.92
C PHE A 116 -1.13 3.51 14.45
N PRO A 117 -0.30 2.46 14.40
CA PRO A 117 -0.76 1.16 13.92
C PRO A 117 -1.75 0.52 14.89
N VAL A 118 -2.80 -0.08 14.33
CA VAL A 118 -3.67 -1.01 15.05
C VAL A 118 -3.34 -2.42 14.57
N HIS A 119 -2.91 -3.26 15.48
CA HIS A 119 -2.55 -4.63 15.16
C HIS A 119 -3.81 -5.48 14.90
N TYR A 120 -3.89 -6.03 13.70
CA TYR A 120 -4.91 -7.01 13.35
C TYR A 120 -4.53 -8.41 13.84
N ASN A 121 -3.24 -8.76 13.74
CA ASN A 121 -2.64 -9.98 14.27
C ASN A 121 -1.14 -9.75 14.52
N ASP A 122 -0.43 -10.82 14.83
CA ASP A 122 1.00 -10.75 15.19
C ASP A 122 1.90 -10.20 14.06
N ASN A 123 1.46 -10.30 12.80
CA ASN A 123 2.26 -9.95 11.62
C ASN A 123 1.68 -8.77 10.80
N LEU A 124 0.44 -8.36 11.07
CA LEU A 124 -0.22 -7.30 10.29
C LEU A 124 -0.71 -6.18 11.19
N ALA A 125 -0.21 -4.99 10.93
CA ALA A 125 -0.68 -3.74 11.52
C ALA A 125 -1.26 -2.81 10.45
N LEU A 126 -2.25 -2.01 10.83
CA LEU A 126 -2.98 -1.09 9.95
C LEU A 126 -2.80 0.34 10.43
N ILE A 127 -2.54 1.25 9.52
CA ILE A 127 -2.67 2.70 9.75
C ILE A 127 -3.80 3.18 8.82
N THR A 128 -4.94 3.51 9.41
CA THR A 128 -6.17 3.76 8.67
C THR A 128 -6.34 5.22 8.29
N SER A 129 -7.11 5.47 7.23
CA SER A 129 -7.62 6.79 6.89
C SER A 129 -8.65 7.28 7.94
N PRO A 130 -8.96 8.59 7.97
CA PRO A 130 -10.07 9.10 8.78
C PRO A 130 -11.40 8.43 8.38
N SER A 131 -12.26 8.18 9.35
CA SER A 131 -13.59 7.57 9.12
C SER A 131 -14.65 8.56 8.62
N ASP A 132 -14.39 9.85 8.72
CA ASP A 132 -15.26 10.90 8.19
C ASP A 132 -14.89 11.19 6.73
N CYS A 133 -15.84 11.02 5.83
CA CYS A 133 -15.67 11.37 4.42
C CYS A 133 -15.28 12.85 4.30
N GLY A 134 -14.01 13.09 4.05
CA GLY A 134 -13.42 14.42 3.99
C GLY A 134 -13.18 14.90 2.56
N THR A 135 -12.72 16.13 2.45
CA THR A 135 -12.20 16.64 1.18
C THR A 135 -10.87 15.94 0.89
N PRO A 136 -10.60 15.52 -0.38
CA PRO A 136 -9.29 15.01 -0.75
C PRO A 136 -8.20 15.99 -0.29
N ALA A 137 -7.29 15.52 0.55
CA ALA A 137 -6.20 16.35 1.05
C ALA A 137 -4.98 16.21 0.15
N GLU A 138 -4.33 17.34 -0.12
CA GLU A 138 -2.98 17.32 -0.67
C GLU A 138 -2.02 16.92 0.46
N ILE A 139 -1.18 15.92 0.18
CA ILE A 139 -0.12 15.49 1.09
C ILE A 139 1.18 16.17 0.64
N ASP A 140 1.87 16.80 1.59
CA ASP A 140 3.20 17.32 1.32
C ASP A 140 4.17 16.16 1.02
N PRO A 141 4.85 16.15 -0.14
CA PRO A 141 5.81 15.11 -0.48
C PRO A 141 6.90 14.90 0.58
N ALA A 142 7.39 15.96 1.22
CA ALA A 142 8.41 15.85 2.26
C ALA A 142 7.86 15.15 3.52
N ALA A 143 6.61 15.43 3.90
CA ALA A 143 5.94 14.74 4.99
C ALA A 143 5.71 13.25 4.67
N LEU A 144 5.36 12.95 3.42
CA LEU A 144 5.19 11.57 2.95
C LEU A 144 6.51 10.80 2.98
N ASP A 145 7.61 11.41 2.50
CA ASP A 145 8.95 10.80 2.53
C ASP A 145 9.40 10.51 3.96
N ALA A 146 9.23 11.47 4.88
CA ALA A 146 9.56 11.28 6.29
C ALA A 146 8.75 10.13 6.91
N PHE A 147 7.45 10.08 6.65
CA PHE A 147 6.56 9.03 7.12
C PHE A 147 6.96 7.65 6.58
N ILE A 148 7.16 7.53 5.27
CA ILE A 148 7.60 6.28 4.62
C ILE A 148 8.96 5.84 5.17
N ALA A 149 9.91 6.76 5.38
CA ALA A 149 11.22 6.43 5.90
C ALA A 149 11.16 5.84 7.31
N VAL A 150 10.28 6.36 8.18
CA VAL A 150 10.07 5.81 9.53
C VAL A 150 9.43 4.43 9.44
N LEU A 151 8.40 4.24 8.61
CA LEU A 151 7.77 2.93 8.40
C LEU A 151 8.77 1.87 7.94
N ARG A 152 9.56 2.18 6.91
CA ARG A 152 10.54 1.24 6.33
C ARG A 152 11.68 0.86 7.29
N ARG A 153 11.95 1.68 8.31
CA ARG A 153 12.92 1.31 9.36
C ARG A 153 12.35 0.33 10.37
N ASN A 154 11.05 0.38 10.59
CA ASN A 154 10.39 -0.35 11.67
C ASN A 154 9.60 -1.58 11.20
N THR A 155 9.40 -1.74 9.89
CA THR A 155 8.55 -2.80 9.35
C THR A 155 9.21 -3.43 8.12
N ALA A 156 9.19 -4.76 8.01
CA ALA A 156 9.77 -5.47 6.87
C ALA A 156 9.04 -5.18 5.55
N TRP A 157 7.72 -4.99 5.63
CA TRP A 157 6.87 -4.74 4.47
C TRP A 157 5.93 -3.56 4.74
N VAL A 158 5.96 -2.56 3.87
CA VAL A 158 5.03 -1.44 3.88
C VAL A 158 4.16 -1.53 2.63
N VAL A 159 2.85 -1.63 2.83
CA VAL A 159 1.85 -1.68 1.77
C VAL A 159 1.05 -0.38 1.79
N LEU A 160 1.08 0.38 0.70
CA LEU A 160 0.29 1.60 0.55
C LEU A 160 -0.93 1.35 -0.33
N ASP A 161 -2.11 1.60 0.20
CA ASP A 161 -3.34 1.71 -0.60
C ASP A 161 -3.53 3.17 -1.01
N LEU A 162 -3.35 3.45 -2.31
CA LEU A 162 -3.36 4.80 -2.85
C LEU A 162 -4.72 5.14 -3.47
N PRO A 163 -5.20 6.39 -3.29
CA PRO A 163 -6.38 6.85 -3.98
C PRO A 163 -6.16 6.86 -5.50
N ARG A 164 -7.24 6.65 -6.25
CA ARG A 164 -7.23 6.64 -7.71
C ARG A 164 -6.83 7.96 -8.37
N GLN A 165 -6.79 9.02 -7.61
CA GLN A 165 -6.52 10.37 -8.13
C GLN A 165 -5.03 10.54 -8.46
N TRP A 166 -4.71 10.94 -9.69
CA TRP A 166 -3.35 11.19 -10.15
C TRP A 166 -2.88 12.60 -9.72
N THR A 167 -2.77 12.82 -8.42
CA THR A 167 -2.21 14.04 -7.84
C THR A 167 -0.67 13.99 -7.83
N GLY A 168 -0.04 15.14 -7.55
CA GLY A 168 1.41 15.21 -7.46
C GLY A 168 1.99 14.29 -6.39
N TRP A 169 1.37 14.21 -5.23
CA TRP A 169 1.83 13.37 -4.13
C TRP A 169 1.60 11.87 -4.37
N VAL A 170 0.50 11.48 -5.06
CA VAL A 170 0.28 10.07 -5.44
C VAL A 170 1.38 9.61 -6.40
N ARG A 171 1.73 10.44 -7.39
CA ARG A 171 2.84 10.15 -8.27
C ARG A 171 4.15 10.01 -7.50
N HIS A 172 4.39 10.91 -6.55
CA HIS A 172 5.57 10.86 -5.68
C HIS A 172 5.64 9.56 -4.87
N ALA A 173 4.52 9.11 -4.28
CA ALA A 173 4.42 7.82 -3.58
C ALA A 173 4.77 6.63 -4.50
N LEU A 174 4.27 6.66 -5.74
CA LEU A 174 4.58 5.62 -6.73
C LEU A 174 6.06 5.63 -7.12
N ASP A 175 6.65 6.81 -7.32
CA ASP A 175 8.08 6.94 -7.67
C ASP A 175 9.00 6.46 -6.50
N ALA A 176 8.54 6.58 -5.25
CA ALA A 176 9.26 6.10 -4.06
C ALA A 176 9.11 4.59 -3.81
N SER A 177 8.18 3.92 -4.48
CA SER A 177 7.85 2.51 -4.25
C SER A 177 8.85 1.57 -4.90
N ASP A 178 9.19 0.49 -4.20
CA ASP A 178 9.99 -0.59 -4.75
C ASP A 178 9.17 -1.39 -5.78
N GLU A 179 7.84 -1.54 -5.53
CA GLU A 179 6.92 -2.25 -6.39
C GLU A 179 5.59 -1.50 -6.50
N ILE A 180 4.99 -1.54 -7.69
CA ILE A 180 3.70 -0.91 -7.97
C ILE A 180 2.75 -1.95 -8.54
N VAL A 181 1.60 -2.10 -7.89
CA VAL A 181 0.49 -2.94 -8.36
C VAL A 181 -0.62 -2.05 -8.89
N VAL A 182 -0.89 -2.17 -10.19
CA VAL A 182 -1.98 -1.43 -10.83
C VAL A 182 -3.14 -2.37 -11.12
N ASP A 183 -4.26 -2.17 -10.42
CA ASP A 183 -5.47 -2.94 -10.67
C ASP A 183 -6.30 -2.30 -11.79
N ARG A 184 -6.65 -3.11 -12.78
CA ARG A 184 -7.49 -2.71 -13.91
C ARG A 184 -8.61 -3.71 -14.14
N LYS A 185 -9.84 -3.30 -13.90
CA LYS A 185 -11.01 -4.08 -14.30
C LYS A 185 -11.07 -4.19 -15.82
N SER A 186 -10.94 -5.40 -16.36
CA SER A 186 -11.19 -5.64 -17.77
C SER A 186 -12.68 -5.62 -18.02
N THR A 187 -13.20 -4.57 -18.65
CA THR A 187 -14.53 -4.58 -19.24
C THR A 187 -14.42 -5.37 -20.56
N ARG A 188 -14.81 -6.64 -20.55
CA ARG A 188 -15.13 -7.30 -21.82
C ARG A 188 -16.40 -6.60 -22.33
N LEU A 189 -16.28 -5.84 -23.40
CA LEU A 189 -17.42 -5.50 -24.23
C LEU A 189 -17.91 -6.83 -24.84
N ASN A 190 -19.07 -7.30 -24.41
CA ASN A 190 -19.81 -8.36 -25.10
C ASN A 190 -20.44 -7.77 -26.37
#